data_353fb900e7bab145fa34c89ccb279bf8
#
_entry.id   353fb900e7bab145fa34c89ccb279bf8
#
_cell.length_a   1.000
_cell.length_b   1.000
_cell.length_c   1.000
_cell.angle_alpha   90.00
_cell.angle_beta   90.00
_cell.angle_gamma   90.00
#
_symmetry.space_group_name_H-M   'P 1'
#
loop_
_entity.id
_entity.type
_entity.pdbx_description
1 polymer ?
#
loop_
_entity_poly.entity_id
_entity_poly.type
_entity_poly.pdbx_seq_one_letter_code
_entity_poly.pdbx_strand_id
1 'polypeptide(L)'
;MAREPKTARRLLWMMALGTVALQLSGCDMVLFNPKGQVGLEQRNLIILATLLMLIVVVPVMIMALVFSVRYRASNEKARYTPDWSHSRLIEAVVWGVPLAIIIVLGVVTWRSTHALDPYRPLASDTPALKVQVIAMDWKWLFVYPELGIASVNEMAMPVDTPVDFRVTSDGAITSFFIPALGGQIYAMAGMQTRLHLIANHAGDYTGIAANYNGPGFSDMHFKALALDPAGFDDWVERTRAAGRQLDGAAY
;
A
#
# COMPACT_ATOMS: atom_id res chain seq x y z
N MET A 1 -47.82 19.05 18.43
CA MET A 1 -46.56 18.55 17.83
C MET A 1 -46.67 18.67 16.32
N ALA A 2 -46.05 19.69 15.74
CA ALA A 2 -46.06 19.91 14.29
C ALA A 2 -45.23 18.82 13.60
N ARG A 3 -45.86 18.08 12.68
CA ARG A 3 -45.16 17.10 11.82
C ARG A 3 -44.24 17.87 10.86
N GLU A 4 -42.95 17.77 11.06
CA GLU A 4 -41.96 18.27 10.08
C GLU A 4 -42.29 17.74 8.66
N PRO A 5 -42.26 18.61 7.64
CA PRO A 5 -42.57 18.18 6.27
C PRO A 5 -41.50 17.17 5.81
N LYS A 6 -41.98 16.02 5.26
CA LYS A 6 -41.13 14.92 4.77
C LYS A 6 -40.04 15.40 3.78
N THR A 7 -40.26 16.54 3.12
CA THR A 7 -39.30 17.22 2.22
C THR A 7 -38.11 17.82 2.95
N ALA A 8 -38.31 18.49 4.10
CA ALA A 8 -37.22 19.06 4.89
C ALA A 8 -36.27 17.98 5.43
N ARG A 9 -36.84 16.84 5.87
CA ARG A 9 -36.05 15.69 6.34
C ARG A 9 -35.23 15.04 5.21
N ARG A 10 -35.76 14.97 3.98
CA ARG A 10 -35.01 14.49 2.81
C ARG A 10 -33.90 15.44 2.41
N LEU A 11 -34.14 16.75 2.48
CA LEU A 11 -33.11 17.77 2.19
C LEU A 11 -31.96 17.70 3.21
N LEU A 12 -32.27 17.54 4.51
CA LEU A 12 -31.27 17.35 5.55
C LEU A 12 -30.41 16.09 5.34
N TRP A 13 -31.03 14.98 4.94
CA TRP A 13 -30.30 13.76 4.63
C TRP A 13 -29.42 13.89 3.37
N MET A 14 -29.90 14.59 2.34
CA MET A 14 -29.10 14.87 1.14
C MET A 14 -27.93 15.82 1.44
N MET A 15 -28.13 16.83 2.28
CA MET A 15 -27.05 17.72 2.72
C MET A 15 -26.03 16.99 3.60
N ALA A 16 -26.47 16.13 4.51
CA ALA A 16 -25.59 15.32 5.34
C ALA A 16 -24.76 14.33 4.50
N LEU A 17 -25.38 13.67 3.52
CA LEU A 17 -24.68 12.80 2.56
C LEU A 17 -23.71 13.59 1.68
N GLY A 18 -24.08 14.79 1.23
CA GLY A 18 -23.22 15.68 0.46
C GLY A 18 -21.99 16.15 1.24
N THR A 19 -22.16 16.51 2.53
CA THR A 19 -21.04 16.90 3.41
C THR A 19 -20.10 15.73 3.70
N VAL A 20 -20.62 14.53 3.91
CA VAL A 20 -19.79 13.32 4.08
C VAL A 20 -19.01 12.99 2.80
N ALA A 21 -19.64 13.11 1.64
CA ALA A 21 -18.97 12.89 0.35
C ALA A 21 -17.87 13.92 0.07
N LEU A 22 -18.07 15.19 0.45
CA LEU A 22 -17.06 16.25 0.32
C LEU A 22 -15.86 16.06 1.25
N GLN A 23 -16.04 15.46 2.42
CA GLN A 23 -14.95 15.17 3.36
C GLN A 23 -14.08 13.98 2.92
N LEU A 24 -14.64 13.07 2.12
CA LEU A 24 -13.90 11.92 1.56
C LEU A 24 -12.99 12.29 0.37
N SER A 25 -13.16 13.45 -0.25
CA SER A 25 -12.38 13.87 -1.43
C SER A 25 -11.04 14.54 -1.10
N GLY A 26 -10.70 14.76 0.17
CA GLY A 26 -9.53 15.54 0.61
C GLY A 26 -8.26 14.73 0.92
N CYS A 27 -8.26 13.41 0.82
CA CYS A 27 -7.09 12.59 1.14
C CYS A 27 -6.43 12.10 -0.15
N ASP A 28 -5.26 12.65 -0.49
CA ASP A 28 -4.35 12.00 -1.45
C ASP A 28 -3.71 10.80 -0.76
N MET A 29 -4.41 9.66 -0.84
CA MET A 29 -3.90 8.42 -0.26
C MET A 29 -2.81 7.87 -1.18
N VAL A 30 -1.55 7.96 -0.75
CA VAL A 30 -0.35 7.52 -1.47
C VAL A 30 -0.53 6.12 -2.07
N LEU A 31 -1.18 5.20 -1.35
CA LEU A 31 -1.45 3.83 -1.80
C LEU A 31 -2.37 3.76 -3.03
N PHE A 32 -3.29 4.72 -3.20
CA PHE A 32 -4.19 4.79 -4.37
C PHE A 32 -3.67 5.68 -5.49
N ASN A 33 -2.56 6.41 -5.26
CA ASN A 33 -1.85 7.20 -6.26
C ASN A 33 -0.36 6.83 -6.32
N PRO A 34 -0.03 5.54 -6.54
CA PRO A 34 1.34 5.06 -6.56
C PRO A 34 2.12 5.67 -7.73
N LYS A 35 3.42 5.82 -7.54
CA LYS A 35 4.35 6.44 -8.49
C LYS A 35 5.34 5.45 -9.08
N GLY A 36 5.21 4.17 -8.71
CA GLY A 36 6.03 3.07 -9.21
C GLY A 36 5.19 1.88 -9.66
N GLN A 37 5.78 1.05 -10.53
CA GLN A 37 5.12 -0.12 -11.12
C GLN A 37 4.59 -1.10 -10.05
N VAL A 38 5.42 -1.43 -9.06
CA VAL A 38 5.04 -2.37 -7.98
C VAL A 38 3.85 -1.84 -7.19
N GLY A 39 3.88 -0.54 -6.83
CA GLY A 39 2.78 0.11 -6.12
C GLY A 39 1.49 0.12 -6.93
N LEU A 40 1.58 0.29 -8.26
CA LEU A 40 0.42 0.25 -9.17
C LEU A 40 -0.26 -1.13 -9.15
N GLU A 41 0.54 -2.18 -9.23
CA GLU A 41 0.02 -3.55 -9.18
C GLU A 41 -0.58 -3.88 -7.81
N GLN A 42 0.05 -3.47 -6.72
CA GLN A 42 -0.48 -3.62 -5.37
C GLN A 42 -1.82 -2.89 -5.19
N ARG A 43 -1.94 -1.65 -5.69
CA ARG A 43 -3.21 -0.92 -5.71
C ARG A 43 -4.31 -1.69 -6.44
N ASN A 44 -4.00 -2.21 -7.62
CA ASN A 44 -4.96 -2.94 -8.44
C ASN A 44 -5.44 -4.23 -7.75
N LEU A 45 -4.53 -4.92 -7.04
CA LEU A 45 -4.88 -6.09 -6.22
C LEU A 45 -5.80 -5.73 -5.05
N ILE A 46 -5.54 -4.61 -4.36
CA ILE A 46 -6.39 -4.13 -3.26
C ILE A 46 -7.80 -3.81 -3.78
N ILE A 47 -7.90 -3.11 -4.91
CA ILE A 47 -9.19 -2.77 -5.53
C ILE A 47 -9.93 -4.04 -5.92
N LEU A 48 -9.27 -4.97 -6.61
CA LEU A 48 -9.88 -6.24 -7.05
C LEU A 48 -10.38 -7.07 -5.85
N ALA A 49 -9.55 -7.24 -4.82
CA ALA A 49 -9.93 -8.00 -3.63
C ALA A 49 -11.11 -7.34 -2.91
N THR A 50 -11.09 -6.01 -2.79
CA THR A 50 -12.19 -5.25 -2.17
C THR A 50 -13.49 -5.42 -2.95
N LEU A 51 -13.47 -5.31 -4.29
CA LEU A 51 -14.66 -5.48 -5.13
C LEU A 51 -15.24 -6.89 -5.01
N LEU A 52 -14.39 -7.92 -5.00
CA LEU A 52 -14.83 -9.31 -4.81
C LEU A 52 -15.48 -9.52 -3.44
N MET A 53 -14.92 -8.94 -2.39
CA MET A 53 -15.50 -9.02 -1.05
C MET A 53 -16.83 -8.27 -0.95
N LEU A 54 -16.98 -7.13 -1.61
CA LEU A 54 -18.22 -6.33 -1.61
C LEU A 54 -19.41 -7.08 -2.25
N ILE A 55 -19.18 -8.07 -3.11
CA ILE A 55 -20.23 -8.93 -3.68
C ILE A 55 -21.01 -9.66 -2.56
N VAL A 56 -20.34 -9.99 -1.45
CA VAL A 56 -20.98 -10.65 -0.31
C VAL A 56 -21.37 -9.64 0.76
N VAL A 57 -20.49 -8.70 1.10
CA VAL A 57 -20.69 -7.76 2.21
C VAL A 57 -21.91 -6.86 1.96
N VAL A 58 -22.03 -6.29 0.77
CA VAL A 58 -23.14 -5.36 0.46
C VAL A 58 -24.50 -6.03 0.53
N PRO A 59 -24.76 -7.19 -0.12
CA PRO A 59 -26.02 -7.90 0.04
C PRO A 59 -26.34 -8.29 1.48
N VAL A 60 -25.36 -8.74 2.25
CA VAL A 60 -25.55 -9.10 3.67
C VAL A 60 -25.96 -7.88 4.49
N MET A 61 -25.29 -6.73 4.32
CA MET A 61 -25.67 -5.48 5.00
C MET A 61 -27.09 -5.03 4.61
N ILE A 62 -27.42 -5.09 3.31
CA ILE A 62 -28.77 -4.75 2.83
C ILE A 62 -29.80 -5.70 3.44
N MET A 63 -29.56 -7.01 3.43
CA MET A 63 -30.46 -7.99 4.04
C MET A 63 -30.64 -7.76 5.54
N ALA A 64 -29.57 -7.47 6.27
CA ALA A 64 -29.65 -7.17 7.70
C ALA A 64 -30.56 -5.96 7.98
N LEU A 65 -30.44 -4.88 7.21
CA LEU A 65 -31.29 -3.71 7.33
C LEU A 65 -32.74 -3.99 6.90
N VAL A 66 -32.93 -4.65 5.76
CA VAL A 66 -34.25 -4.99 5.23
C VAL A 66 -35.00 -5.91 6.20
N PHE A 67 -34.35 -6.94 6.74
CA PHE A 67 -35.01 -7.87 7.65
C PHE A 67 -35.34 -7.20 8.99
N SER A 68 -34.47 -6.38 9.52
CA SER A 68 -34.74 -5.62 10.74
C SER A 68 -35.97 -4.71 10.62
N VAL A 69 -36.17 -4.09 9.46
CA VAL A 69 -37.34 -3.23 9.20
C VAL A 69 -38.58 -4.06 8.85
N ARG A 70 -38.43 -5.10 8.00
CA ARG A 70 -39.55 -5.92 7.50
C ARG A 70 -40.18 -6.77 8.60
N TYR A 71 -39.37 -7.38 9.46
CA TYR A 71 -39.81 -8.30 10.52
C TYR A 71 -39.85 -7.66 11.92
N ARG A 72 -39.92 -6.33 12.00
CA ARG A 72 -40.10 -5.63 13.27
C ARG A 72 -41.44 -6.00 13.90
N ALA A 73 -41.53 -6.05 15.23
CA ALA A 73 -42.72 -6.45 16.00
C ALA A 73 -44.01 -5.66 15.64
N SER A 74 -43.87 -4.41 15.18
CA SER A 74 -45.02 -3.58 14.78
C SER A 74 -45.51 -3.84 13.34
N ASN A 75 -44.92 -4.78 12.60
CA ASN A 75 -45.31 -5.10 11.22
C ASN A 75 -46.15 -6.38 11.16
N GLU A 76 -47.46 -6.23 11.35
CA GLU A 76 -48.44 -7.33 11.28
C GLU A 76 -48.58 -7.95 9.86
N LYS A 77 -48.06 -7.28 8.81
CA LYS A 77 -48.11 -7.77 7.42
C LYS A 77 -46.96 -8.69 7.05
N ALA A 78 -46.02 -8.90 7.96
CA ALA A 78 -44.90 -9.80 7.70
C ALA A 78 -45.38 -11.26 7.63
N ARG A 79 -44.93 -11.97 6.61
CA ARG A 79 -45.26 -13.41 6.45
C ARG A 79 -44.54 -14.20 7.54
N TYR A 80 -45.32 -14.90 8.34
CA TYR A 80 -44.83 -15.81 9.39
C TYR A 80 -44.84 -17.24 8.86
N THR A 81 -43.69 -17.90 8.83
CA THR A 81 -43.51 -19.29 8.34
C THR A 81 -42.65 -20.07 9.34
N PRO A 82 -43.24 -20.52 10.48
CA PRO A 82 -42.47 -21.15 11.56
C PRO A 82 -41.83 -22.50 11.17
N ASP A 83 -42.44 -23.23 10.23
CA ASP A 83 -41.98 -24.54 9.79
C ASP A 83 -40.88 -24.47 8.70
N TRP A 84 -40.49 -23.27 8.29
CA TRP A 84 -39.43 -23.13 7.30
C TRP A 84 -38.06 -23.44 7.92
N SER A 85 -37.42 -24.54 7.53
CA SER A 85 -36.17 -25.01 8.12
C SER A 85 -34.97 -24.87 7.19
N HIS A 86 -35.14 -25.12 5.87
CA HIS A 86 -34.04 -25.06 4.92
C HIS A 86 -34.51 -24.84 3.47
N SER A 87 -33.59 -24.43 2.61
CA SER A 87 -33.81 -24.34 1.17
C SER A 87 -32.53 -24.66 0.42
N ARG A 88 -32.54 -25.75 -0.37
CA ARG A 88 -31.38 -26.19 -1.16
C ARG A 88 -30.83 -25.09 -2.07
N LEU A 89 -31.70 -24.25 -2.65
CA LEU A 89 -31.28 -23.15 -3.52
C LEU A 89 -30.54 -22.05 -2.72
N ILE A 90 -31.09 -21.66 -1.58
CA ILE A 90 -30.45 -20.67 -0.70
C ILE A 90 -29.11 -21.20 -0.21
N GLU A 91 -29.05 -22.44 0.23
CA GLU A 91 -27.82 -23.10 0.67
C GLU A 91 -26.78 -23.15 -0.46
N ALA A 92 -27.18 -23.53 -1.67
CA ALA A 92 -26.27 -23.56 -2.82
C ALA A 92 -25.68 -22.17 -3.12
N VAL A 93 -26.47 -21.10 -3.00
CA VAL A 93 -25.99 -19.72 -3.21
C VAL A 93 -25.08 -19.26 -2.06
N VAL A 94 -25.51 -19.48 -0.81
CA VAL A 94 -24.77 -19.03 0.39
C VAL A 94 -23.41 -19.71 0.54
N TRP A 95 -23.29 -20.97 0.12
CA TRP A 95 -22.02 -21.69 0.11
C TRP A 95 -21.26 -21.54 -1.21
N GLY A 96 -21.95 -21.56 -2.32
CA GLY A 96 -21.34 -21.56 -3.66
C GLY A 96 -20.68 -20.22 -4.02
N VAL A 97 -21.33 -19.10 -3.72
CA VAL A 97 -20.77 -17.77 -4.05
C VAL A 97 -19.49 -17.48 -3.27
N PRO A 98 -19.44 -17.63 -1.94
CA PRO A 98 -18.19 -17.45 -1.21
C PRO A 98 -17.08 -18.42 -1.63
N LEU A 99 -17.44 -19.69 -1.89
CA LEU A 99 -16.47 -20.68 -2.39
C LEU A 99 -15.85 -20.26 -3.72
N ALA A 100 -16.67 -19.80 -4.65
CA ALA A 100 -16.19 -19.29 -5.95
C ALA A 100 -15.26 -18.09 -5.78
N ILE A 101 -15.60 -17.16 -4.89
CA ILE A 101 -14.76 -16.00 -4.57
C ILE A 101 -13.41 -16.45 -3.97
N ILE A 102 -13.41 -17.41 -3.05
CA ILE A 102 -12.18 -17.95 -2.45
C ILE A 102 -11.28 -18.58 -3.52
N ILE A 103 -11.84 -19.33 -4.45
CA ILE A 103 -11.08 -19.93 -5.56
C ILE A 103 -10.45 -18.84 -6.43
N VAL A 104 -11.23 -17.81 -6.82
CA VAL A 104 -10.73 -16.69 -7.62
C VAL A 104 -9.62 -15.94 -6.88
N LEU A 105 -9.84 -15.60 -5.61
CA LEU A 105 -8.83 -14.93 -4.79
C LEU A 105 -7.57 -15.80 -4.61
N GLY A 106 -7.72 -17.10 -4.44
CA GLY A 106 -6.59 -18.03 -4.35
C GLY A 106 -5.73 -18.02 -5.62
N VAL A 107 -6.36 -18.06 -6.79
CA VAL A 107 -5.64 -17.99 -8.08
C VAL A 107 -4.97 -16.63 -8.25
N VAL A 108 -5.66 -15.53 -7.94
CA VAL A 108 -5.11 -14.17 -8.03
C VAL A 108 -3.92 -14.03 -7.09
N THR A 109 -4.06 -14.45 -5.82
CA THR A 109 -2.98 -14.38 -4.83
C THR A 109 -1.77 -15.21 -5.26
N TRP A 110 -1.97 -16.42 -5.73
CA TRP A 110 -0.90 -17.27 -6.23
C TRP A 110 -0.10 -16.58 -7.35
N ARG A 111 -0.80 -16.07 -8.36
CA ARG A 111 -0.16 -15.40 -9.50
C ARG A 111 0.55 -14.11 -9.10
N SER A 112 -0.09 -13.28 -8.28
CA SER A 112 0.46 -12.00 -7.88
C SER A 112 1.66 -12.14 -6.95
N THR A 113 1.65 -13.11 -6.03
CA THR A 113 2.80 -13.38 -5.14
C THR A 113 4.04 -13.76 -5.93
N HIS A 114 3.90 -14.56 -7.01
CA HIS A 114 5.03 -14.91 -7.85
C HIS A 114 5.43 -13.79 -8.82
N ALA A 115 4.50 -12.93 -9.23
CA ALA A 115 4.81 -11.81 -10.11
C ALA A 115 5.48 -10.65 -9.35
N LEU A 116 5.07 -10.41 -8.11
CA LEU A 116 5.55 -9.33 -7.23
C LEU A 116 6.58 -9.80 -6.21
N ASP A 117 7.24 -10.93 -6.44
CA ASP A 117 8.33 -11.38 -5.57
C ASP A 117 9.42 -10.30 -5.49
N PRO A 118 9.74 -9.78 -4.28
CA PRO A 118 10.74 -8.73 -4.11
C PRO A 118 12.13 -9.11 -4.66
N TYR A 119 12.45 -10.39 -4.69
CA TYR A 119 13.72 -10.92 -5.22
C TYR A 119 13.76 -11.01 -6.75
N ARG A 120 12.61 -10.90 -7.40
CA ARG A 120 12.52 -10.98 -8.85
C ARG A 120 12.88 -9.64 -9.49
N PRO A 121 13.89 -9.59 -10.38
CA PRO A 121 14.20 -8.38 -11.13
C PRO A 121 12.99 -7.89 -11.94
N LEU A 122 12.79 -6.58 -11.97
CA LEU A 122 11.78 -5.96 -12.81
C LEU A 122 12.23 -6.00 -14.27
N ALA A 123 11.31 -6.31 -15.17
CA ALA A 123 11.59 -6.30 -16.61
C ALA A 123 11.81 -4.86 -17.09
N SER A 124 12.99 -4.58 -17.62
CA SER A 124 13.36 -3.28 -18.18
C SER A 124 14.50 -3.47 -19.18
N ASP A 125 14.55 -2.61 -20.19
CA ASP A 125 15.65 -2.52 -21.14
C ASP A 125 16.87 -1.78 -20.55
N THR A 126 16.66 -1.06 -19.42
CA THR A 126 17.72 -0.31 -18.72
C THR A 126 18.36 -1.19 -17.65
N PRO A 127 19.69 -1.21 -17.53
CA PRO A 127 20.39 -1.90 -16.45
C PRO A 127 19.95 -1.37 -15.08
N ALA A 128 19.78 -2.27 -14.11
CA ALA A 128 19.36 -1.89 -12.77
C ALA A 128 20.48 -1.14 -12.02
N LEU A 129 20.15 -0.01 -11.42
CA LEU A 129 21.02 0.71 -10.49
C LEU A 129 21.13 -0.08 -9.18
N LYS A 130 22.34 -0.41 -8.73
CA LYS A 130 22.58 -1.13 -7.48
C LYS A 130 22.75 -0.17 -6.32
N VAL A 131 21.92 -0.32 -5.30
CA VAL A 131 21.98 0.48 -4.08
C VAL A 131 22.00 -0.45 -2.87
N GLN A 132 23.02 -0.31 -2.03
CA GLN A 132 23.07 -0.95 -0.73
C GLN A 132 22.41 -0.04 0.30
N VAL A 133 21.51 -0.61 1.10
CA VAL A 133 20.75 0.11 2.12
C VAL A 133 21.08 -0.51 3.47
N ILE A 134 21.59 0.29 4.37
CA ILE A 134 21.97 -0.14 5.72
C ILE A 134 21.14 0.65 6.73
N ALA A 135 20.28 -0.06 7.46
CA ALA A 135 19.57 0.52 8.59
C ALA A 135 20.52 0.60 9.79
N MET A 136 20.72 1.79 10.30
CA MET A 136 21.53 2.08 11.49
C MET A 136 20.63 2.60 12.61
N ASP A 137 21.18 2.97 13.76
CA ASP A 137 20.42 3.56 14.85
C ASP A 137 19.74 4.86 14.41
N TRP A 138 18.45 4.71 14.03
CA TRP A 138 17.47 5.69 13.56
C TRP A 138 17.89 6.53 12.37
N LYS A 139 18.75 6.00 11.49
CA LYS A 139 19.17 6.61 10.22
C LYS A 139 19.34 5.55 9.14
N TRP A 140 19.27 5.98 7.90
CA TRP A 140 19.48 5.15 6.73
C TRP A 140 20.75 5.55 6.01
N LEU A 141 21.64 4.61 5.77
CA LEU A 141 22.83 4.78 4.93
C LEU A 141 22.57 4.12 3.58
N PHE A 142 22.77 4.88 2.52
CA PHE A 142 22.67 4.43 1.13
C PHE A 142 24.05 4.46 0.49
N VAL A 143 24.50 3.33 -0.03
CA VAL A 143 25.78 3.21 -0.71
C VAL A 143 25.53 2.81 -2.16
N TYR A 144 26.16 3.52 -3.08
CA TYR A 144 26.13 3.27 -4.52
C TYR A 144 27.49 2.74 -4.95
N PRO A 145 27.71 1.40 -4.97
CA PRO A 145 29.03 0.84 -5.19
C PRO A 145 29.62 1.18 -6.56
N GLU A 146 28.76 1.22 -7.58
CA GLU A 146 29.19 1.52 -8.97
C GLU A 146 29.54 2.99 -9.19
N LEU A 147 28.97 3.89 -8.38
CA LEU A 147 29.21 5.33 -8.46
C LEU A 147 30.27 5.83 -7.45
N GLY A 148 30.65 4.99 -6.48
CA GLY A 148 31.62 5.33 -5.43
C GLY A 148 31.15 6.46 -4.51
N ILE A 149 29.84 6.54 -4.24
CA ILE A 149 29.25 7.55 -3.35
C ILE A 149 28.37 6.89 -2.28
N ALA A 150 28.16 7.63 -1.19
CA ALA A 150 27.20 7.26 -0.13
C ALA A 150 26.47 8.50 0.37
N SER A 151 25.26 8.29 0.89
CA SER A 151 24.40 9.35 1.45
C SER A 151 23.66 8.85 2.68
N VAL A 152 23.27 9.78 3.55
CA VAL A 152 22.53 9.47 4.79
C VAL A 152 21.17 10.15 4.77
N ASN A 153 20.11 9.38 5.03
CA ASN A 153 18.71 9.83 5.07
C ASN A 153 18.21 10.50 3.77
N GLU A 154 18.95 10.39 2.69
CA GLU A 154 18.57 10.84 1.36
C GLU A 154 19.13 9.87 0.33
N MET A 155 18.31 9.48 -0.63
CA MET A 155 18.74 8.70 -1.79
C MET A 155 18.16 9.30 -3.06
N ALA A 156 18.83 9.06 -4.19
CA ALA A 156 18.28 9.41 -5.49
C ALA A 156 18.29 8.20 -6.43
N MET A 157 17.34 8.21 -7.37
CA MET A 157 17.26 7.23 -8.45
C MET A 157 16.79 7.92 -9.73
N PRO A 158 17.23 7.50 -10.91
CA PRO A 158 16.66 7.99 -12.15
C PRO A 158 15.26 7.42 -12.36
N VAL A 159 14.35 8.24 -12.94
CA VAL A 159 13.03 7.76 -13.37
C VAL A 159 13.16 6.65 -14.40
N ASP A 160 12.18 5.76 -14.46
CA ASP A 160 12.07 4.61 -15.37
C ASP A 160 13.29 3.66 -15.37
N THR A 161 14.12 3.77 -14.33
CA THR A 161 15.28 2.89 -14.14
C THR A 161 15.03 1.96 -12.96
N PRO A 162 15.14 0.64 -13.15
CA PRO A 162 15.04 -0.31 -12.05
C PRO A 162 16.15 -0.10 -11.03
N VAL A 163 15.82 -0.24 -9.76
CA VAL A 163 16.80 -0.20 -8.65
C VAL A 163 16.81 -1.55 -7.95
N ASP A 164 17.99 -2.18 -7.88
CA ASP A 164 18.27 -3.39 -7.09
C ASP A 164 18.76 -2.96 -5.70
N PHE A 165 17.85 -2.91 -4.75
CA PHE A 165 18.15 -2.63 -3.35
C PHE A 165 18.65 -3.89 -2.66
N ARG A 166 19.82 -3.79 -2.02
CA ARG A 166 20.36 -4.80 -1.11
C ARG A 166 20.31 -4.25 0.29
N VAL A 167 19.38 -4.78 1.08
CA VAL A 167 19.00 -4.19 2.36
C VAL A 167 19.51 -5.05 3.50
N THR A 168 20.15 -4.41 4.47
CA THR A 168 20.63 -5.02 5.72
C THR A 168 20.49 -4.04 6.89
N SER A 169 20.78 -4.48 8.10
CA SER A 169 20.81 -3.65 9.30
C SER A 169 22.12 -3.86 10.05
N ASP A 170 22.62 -2.81 10.69
CA ASP A 170 23.75 -2.88 11.63
C ASP A 170 23.29 -3.19 13.07
N GLY A 171 21.99 -3.06 13.35
CA GLY A 171 21.43 -3.23 14.69
C GLY A 171 20.08 -3.93 14.70
N ALA A 172 19.06 -3.25 15.21
CA ALA A 172 17.71 -3.81 15.35
C ALA A 172 17.06 -4.10 14.00
N ILE A 173 16.19 -5.11 13.99
CA ILE A 173 15.35 -5.39 12.82
C ILE A 173 14.42 -4.22 12.57
N THR A 174 14.37 -3.76 11.33
CA THR A 174 13.42 -2.76 10.84
C THR A 174 12.93 -3.12 9.44
N SER A 175 12.13 -2.26 8.82
CA SER A 175 11.64 -2.47 7.45
C SER A 175 11.91 -1.25 6.59
N PHE A 176 12.52 -1.48 5.44
CA PHE A 176 12.70 -0.47 4.40
C PHE A 176 11.43 -0.36 3.56
N PHE A 177 10.86 0.84 3.47
CA PHE A 177 9.60 1.05 2.77
C PHE A 177 9.52 2.44 2.13
N ILE A 178 9.18 2.50 0.84
CA ILE A 178 8.86 3.73 0.11
C ILE A 178 7.39 3.62 -0.35
N PRO A 179 6.43 4.14 0.43
CA PRO A 179 4.99 3.94 0.18
C PRO A 179 4.53 4.32 -1.21
N ALA A 180 5.12 5.36 -1.80
CA ALA A 180 4.77 5.82 -3.14
C ALA A 180 5.19 4.86 -4.26
N LEU A 181 6.21 4.02 -4.04
CA LEU A 181 6.71 3.06 -5.02
C LEU A 181 6.19 1.65 -4.78
N GLY A 182 5.73 1.36 -3.56
CA GLY A 182 5.32 0.03 -3.14
C GLY A 182 6.49 -0.82 -2.68
N GLY A 183 6.19 -2.04 -2.25
CA GLY A 183 7.18 -3.01 -1.79
C GLY A 183 7.82 -2.63 -0.44
N GLN A 184 7.73 -3.53 0.51
CA GLN A 184 8.37 -3.42 1.83
C GLN A 184 9.24 -4.63 2.04
N ILE A 185 10.45 -4.43 2.59
CA ILE A 185 11.37 -5.54 2.89
C ILE A 185 12.03 -5.34 4.26
N TYR A 186 12.27 -6.42 4.97
CA TYR A 186 12.99 -6.37 6.24
C TYR A 186 14.49 -6.08 6.05
N ALA A 187 15.01 -5.21 6.91
CA ALA A 187 16.42 -4.98 7.15
C ALA A 187 16.81 -5.68 8.45
N MET A 188 17.69 -6.68 8.37
CA MET A 188 18.07 -7.53 9.50
C MET A 188 19.59 -7.65 9.57
N ALA A 189 20.14 -7.59 10.80
CA ALA A 189 21.55 -7.80 11.02
C ALA A 189 21.98 -9.22 10.62
N GLY A 190 23.13 -9.34 9.97
CA GLY A 190 23.66 -10.63 9.51
C GLY A 190 22.96 -11.24 8.30
N MET A 191 21.94 -10.58 7.75
CA MET A 191 21.23 -10.98 6.54
C MET A 191 21.23 -9.88 5.49
N GLN A 192 21.17 -10.26 4.21
CA GLN A 192 20.98 -9.33 3.11
C GLN A 192 19.70 -9.72 2.37
N THR A 193 18.71 -8.84 2.39
CA THR A 193 17.46 -8.98 1.63
C THR A 193 17.55 -8.18 0.32
N ARG A 194 16.68 -8.49 -0.64
CA ARG A 194 16.63 -7.81 -1.95
C ARG A 194 15.25 -7.26 -2.20
N LEU A 195 15.21 -6.08 -2.80
CA LEU A 195 13.97 -5.43 -3.22
C LEU A 195 14.23 -4.74 -4.56
N HIS A 196 13.34 -4.95 -5.52
CA HIS A 196 13.40 -4.27 -6.81
C HIS A 196 12.25 -3.29 -6.94
N LEU A 197 12.57 -2.03 -7.15
CA LEU A 197 11.58 -0.96 -7.37
C LEU A 197 11.95 -0.16 -8.62
N ILE A 198 10.94 0.52 -9.17
CA ILE A 198 11.10 1.49 -10.25
C ILE A 198 10.19 2.68 -9.95
N ALA A 199 10.70 3.89 -10.09
CA ALA A 199 9.92 5.12 -10.02
C ALA A 199 9.56 5.54 -11.44
N ASN A 200 8.26 5.57 -11.78
CA ASN A 200 7.78 5.96 -13.11
C ASN A 200 7.46 7.46 -13.21
N HIS A 201 7.53 8.19 -12.12
CA HIS A 201 7.31 9.64 -12.10
C HIS A 201 8.41 10.31 -11.29
N ALA A 202 8.88 11.46 -11.78
CA ALA A 202 9.79 12.30 -11.02
C ALA A 202 9.07 12.90 -9.80
N GLY A 203 9.80 13.05 -8.68
CA GLY A 203 9.27 13.63 -7.47
C GLY A 203 10.06 13.28 -6.23
N ASP A 204 9.71 13.92 -5.14
CA ASP A 204 10.22 13.68 -3.79
C ASP A 204 9.29 12.73 -3.05
N TYR A 205 9.79 11.56 -2.70
CA TYR A 205 9.05 10.55 -1.96
C TYR A 205 9.63 10.37 -0.57
N THR A 206 8.75 10.17 0.41
CA THR A 206 9.19 9.84 1.76
C THR A 206 9.35 8.34 1.90
N GLY A 207 10.54 7.91 2.30
CA GLY A 207 10.79 6.56 2.78
C GLY A 207 10.75 6.52 4.31
N ILE A 208 10.35 5.40 4.86
CA ILE A 208 10.16 5.22 6.31
C ILE A 208 10.71 3.88 6.79
N ALA A 209 11.03 3.82 8.07
CA ALA A 209 11.11 2.57 8.80
C ALA A 209 9.67 2.10 9.10
N ALA A 210 9.27 0.94 8.60
CA ALA A 210 7.88 0.45 8.73
C ALA A 210 7.72 -0.61 9.83
N ASN A 211 8.74 -0.86 10.63
CA ASN A 211 8.72 -1.76 11.78
C ASN A 211 9.43 -1.10 12.96
N TYR A 212 8.80 -1.12 14.13
CA TYR A 212 9.35 -0.49 15.34
C TYR A 212 10.71 -1.08 15.70
N ASN A 213 11.70 -0.20 15.91
CA ASN A 213 13.09 -0.54 16.17
C ASN A 213 13.74 0.27 17.32
N GLY A 214 12.93 0.87 18.18
CA GLY A 214 13.43 1.58 19.35
C GLY A 214 12.98 3.05 19.46
N PRO A 215 13.58 3.83 20.40
CA PRO A 215 13.10 5.17 20.75
C PRO A 215 13.10 6.20 19.61
N GLY A 216 14.03 6.10 18.65
CA GLY A 216 14.11 7.01 17.50
C GLY A 216 13.33 6.58 16.28
N PHE A 217 12.51 5.54 16.39
CA PHE A 217 11.72 4.99 15.28
C PHE A 217 10.84 6.04 14.57
N SER A 218 10.18 6.92 15.32
CA SER A 218 9.27 7.93 14.77
C SER A 218 9.95 8.92 13.83
N ASP A 219 11.25 9.16 14.02
CA ASP A 219 12.03 10.11 13.23
C ASP A 219 12.90 9.42 12.15
N MET A 220 12.83 8.08 12.07
CA MET A 220 13.61 7.29 11.10
C MET A 220 12.98 7.34 9.70
N HIS A 221 13.12 8.49 9.05
CA HIS A 221 12.67 8.74 7.69
C HIS A 221 13.85 9.03 6.75
N PHE A 222 13.60 8.94 5.46
CA PHE A 222 14.55 9.37 4.44
C PHE A 222 13.83 9.95 3.24
N LYS A 223 14.53 10.74 2.43
CA LYS A 223 14.06 11.23 1.14
C LYS A 223 14.47 10.28 0.03
N ALA A 224 13.54 9.91 -0.81
CA ALA A 224 13.77 9.17 -2.04
C ALA A 224 13.44 10.06 -3.24
N LEU A 225 14.48 10.58 -3.86
CA LEU A 225 14.38 11.50 -4.99
C LEU A 225 14.33 10.70 -6.29
N ALA A 226 13.22 10.74 -6.99
CA ALA A 226 13.14 10.24 -8.37
C ALA A 226 13.38 11.41 -9.32
N LEU A 227 14.52 11.39 -10.00
CA LEU A 227 15.01 12.50 -10.82
C LEU A 227 15.05 12.10 -12.29
N ASP A 228 15.00 13.09 -13.18
CA ASP A 228 15.38 12.85 -14.57
C ASP A 228 16.87 12.50 -14.66
N PRO A 229 17.36 11.95 -15.77
CA PRO A 229 18.74 11.51 -15.88
C PRO A 229 19.77 12.63 -15.58
N ALA A 230 19.52 13.85 -16.05
CA ALA A 230 20.41 14.98 -15.83
C ALA A 230 20.43 15.40 -14.35
N GLY A 231 19.26 15.48 -13.71
CA GLY A 231 19.15 15.78 -12.28
C GLY A 231 19.76 14.70 -11.39
N PHE A 232 19.73 13.43 -11.82
CA PHE A 232 20.42 12.35 -11.12
C PHE A 232 21.94 12.50 -11.22
N ASP A 233 22.47 12.80 -12.39
CA ASP A 233 23.90 13.03 -12.59
C ASP A 233 24.39 14.23 -11.76
N ASP A 234 23.65 15.33 -11.74
CA ASP A 234 23.92 16.50 -10.89
C ASP A 234 23.89 16.14 -9.40
N TRP A 235 22.96 15.30 -8.97
CA TRP A 235 22.90 14.82 -7.58
C TRP A 235 24.15 13.98 -7.23
N VAL A 236 24.57 13.09 -8.10
CA VAL A 236 25.77 12.27 -7.93
C VAL A 236 27.03 13.15 -7.79
N GLU A 237 27.18 14.16 -8.67
CA GLU A 237 28.31 15.08 -8.62
C GLU A 237 28.33 15.91 -7.34
N ARG A 238 27.20 16.45 -6.93
CA ARG A 238 27.07 17.20 -5.66
C ARG A 238 27.41 16.32 -4.45
N THR A 239 26.94 15.08 -4.44
CA THR A 239 27.22 14.14 -3.35
C THR A 239 28.70 13.82 -3.29
N ARG A 240 29.35 13.64 -4.44
CA ARG A 240 30.79 13.41 -4.54
C ARG A 240 31.61 14.65 -4.10
N ALA A 241 31.18 15.84 -4.50
CA ALA A 241 31.82 17.11 -4.17
C ALA A 241 31.71 17.47 -2.69
N ALA A 242 30.77 16.87 -1.93
CA ALA A 242 30.64 17.10 -0.48
C ALA A 242 31.90 16.71 0.34
N GLY A 243 32.84 15.98 -0.27
CA GLY A 243 34.21 15.80 0.21
C GLY A 243 34.36 14.97 1.49
N ARG A 244 33.27 14.40 2.03
CA ARG A 244 33.31 13.50 3.18
C ARG A 244 33.59 12.07 2.69
N GLN A 245 34.55 11.43 3.33
CA GLN A 245 34.83 10.01 3.06
C GLN A 245 34.11 9.14 4.10
N LEU A 246 33.48 8.07 3.63
CA LEU A 246 32.94 7.04 4.51
C LEU A 246 34.08 6.09 4.87
N ASP A 247 34.70 6.34 6.01
CA ASP A 247 35.71 5.45 6.61
C ASP A 247 35.16 4.81 7.89
N GLY A 248 35.95 3.95 8.53
CA GLY A 248 35.51 3.25 9.75
C GLY A 248 35.24 4.17 10.94
N ALA A 249 35.66 5.45 10.92
CA ALA A 249 35.33 6.43 11.95
C ALA A 249 34.06 7.23 11.64
N ALA A 250 33.71 7.32 10.34
CA ALA A 250 32.50 7.98 9.87
C ALA A 250 31.27 7.03 9.82
N TYR A 251 31.53 5.71 9.80
CA TYR A 251 30.51 4.67 9.88
C TYR A 251 30.03 4.50 11.33
#